data_945ca920ca62e171a17ab6cff127a9d6
#
_entry.id   945ca920ca62e171a17ab6cff127a9d6
#
_cell.length_a   1.000
_cell.length_b   1.000
_cell.length_c   1.000
_cell.angle_alpha   90.00
_cell.angle_beta   90.00
_cell.angle_gamma   90.00
#
_symmetry.space_group_name_H-M   'P 1'
#
loop_
_entity.id
_entity.type
_entity.pdbx_description
1 polymer ?
#
loop_
_entity_poly.entity_id
_entity_poly.type
_entity_poly.pdbx_seq_one_letter_code
_entity_poly.pdbx_strand_id
1 'polypeptide(L)'
;SGTAITSMDEKLINHAVKYVEDNIARSDLSVEELSKELGMSRVHLYKKLLAITGKTPIEFIRIIRLQRAAQLLRGSQQNISEIAYQVGFNNPKYFSRYFKEEFGILPSAFQYRQGR
;
A
#
# COMPACT_ATOMS: atom_id res chain seq x y z
N SER A 1 1.40 10.24 -23.80
CA SER A 1 2.30 11.00 -23.37
C SER A 1 2.43 11.18 -21.92
N GLY A 2 3.15 10.72 -21.33
CA GLY A 2 3.37 10.85 -19.99
C GLY A 2 4.39 11.86 -19.62
N THR A 3 4.34 12.28 -18.42
CA THR A 3 5.40 13.06 -17.83
C THR A 3 6.58 12.13 -17.61
N ALA A 4 7.76 12.55 -18.02
CA ALA A 4 8.97 11.77 -17.76
C ALA A 4 9.21 11.69 -16.25
N ILE A 5 9.54 10.51 -15.75
CA ILE A 5 9.88 10.32 -14.36
C ILE A 5 11.34 10.72 -14.16
N THR A 6 11.57 11.69 -13.28
CA THR A 6 12.92 12.16 -12.99
C THR A 6 13.57 11.33 -11.91
N SER A 7 14.89 11.46 -11.76
CA SER A 7 15.59 10.78 -10.65
C SER A 7 15.13 11.29 -9.29
N MET A 8 14.71 12.56 -9.20
CA MET A 8 14.17 13.11 -7.96
C MET A 8 12.80 12.49 -7.66
N ASP A 9 11.98 12.25 -8.69
CA ASP A 9 10.70 11.57 -8.53
C ASP A 9 10.90 10.14 -8.03
N GLU A 10 11.90 9.44 -8.56
CA GLU A 10 12.22 8.08 -8.09
C GLU A 10 12.62 8.08 -6.63
N LYS A 11 13.46 9.04 -6.22
CA LYS A 11 13.87 9.16 -4.81
C LYS A 11 12.67 9.46 -3.91
N LEU A 12 11.77 10.32 -4.36
CA LEU A 12 10.57 10.64 -3.61
C LEU A 12 9.70 9.38 -3.41
N ILE A 13 9.45 8.66 -4.49
CA ILE A 13 8.65 7.43 -4.43
C ILE A 13 9.31 6.39 -3.55
N ASN A 14 10.63 6.18 -3.70
CA ASN A 14 11.35 5.22 -2.87
C ASN A 14 11.28 5.59 -1.38
N HIS A 15 11.40 6.88 -1.06
CA HIS A 15 11.27 7.35 0.31
C HIS A 15 9.86 7.10 0.85
N ALA A 16 8.85 7.40 0.04
CA ALA A 16 7.46 7.20 0.41
C ALA A 16 7.17 5.72 0.67
N VAL A 17 7.58 4.84 -0.25
CA VAL A 17 7.39 3.40 -0.11
C VAL A 17 8.06 2.88 1.16
N LYS A 18 9.32 3.27 1.38
CA LYS A 18 10.05 2.82 2.55
C LYS A 18 9.37 3.27 3.85
N TYR A 19 8.92 4.52 3.89
CA TYR A 19 8.26 5.03 5.10
C TYR A 19 6.97 4.24 5.38
N VAL A 20 6.17 3.98 4.35
CA VAL A 20 4.94 3.20 4.52
C VAL A 20 5.27 1.78 4.96
N GLU A 21 6.27 1.14 4.34
CA GLU A 21 6.67 -0.23 4.70
C GLU A 21 7.17 -0.30 6.15
N ASP A 22 7.97 0.67 6.58
CA ASP A 22 8.49 0.70 7.94
C ASP A 22 7.39 0.89 8.98
N ASN A 23 6.23 1.42 8.58
CA ASN A 23 5.11 1.70 9.46
C ASN A 23 3.87 0.87 9.10
N ILE A 24 4.05 -0.22 8.38
CA ILE A 24 2.94 -0.91 7.72
C ILE A 24 1.89 -1.46 8.68
N ALA A 25 2.29 -1.88 9.87
CA ALA A 25 1.36 -2.46 10.84
C ALA A 25 0.48 -1.39 11.52
N ARG A 26 0.83 -0.12 11.37
CA ARG A 26 0.08 0.95 12.01
C ARG A 26 -1.14 1.32 11.18
N SER A 27 -2.32 1.01 11.69
CA SER A 27 -3.56 1.38 11.01
C SER A 27 -3.82 2.89 11.02
N ASP A 28 -3.16 3.62 11.92
CA ASP A 28 -3.31 5.07 12.05
C ASP A 28 -2.34 5.87 11.18
N LEU A 29 -1.50 5.21 10.38
CA LEU A 29 -0.62 5.92 9.46
C LEU A 29 -1.47 6.77 8.51
N SER A 30 -1.18 8.07 8.50
CA SER A 30 -2.01 9.04 7.77
C SER A 30 -1.26 9.68 6.61
N VAL A 31 -2.04 10.24 5.68
CA VAL A 31 -1.48 11.03 4.58
C VAL A 31 -0.75 12.25 5.14
N GLU A 32 -1.27 12.86 6.21
CA GLU A 32 -0.61 14.00 6.83
C GLU A 32 0.77 13.63 7.38
N GLU A 33 0.88 12.48 8.03
CA GLU A 33 2.15 11.99 8.54
C GLU A 33 3.13 11.74 7.40
N LEU A 34 2.67 11.10 6.34
CA LEU A 34 3.51 10.84 5.16
C LEU A 34 3.99 12.14 4.52
N SER A 35 3.10 13.13 4.38
CA SER A 35 3.49 14.39 3.78
C SER A 35 4.55 15.11 4.60
N LYS A 36 4.45 15.07 5.93
CA LYS A 36 5.48 15.64 6.81
C LYS A 36 6.82 14.93 6.64
N GLU A 37 6.79 13.61 6.58
CA GLU A 37 8.02 12.84 6.36
C GLU A 37 8.70 13.24 5.06
N LEU A 38 7.92 13.49 4.01
CA LEU A 38 8.44 13.84 2.70
C LEU A 38 8.74 15.35 2.56
N GLY A 39 8.47 16.14 3.61
CA GLY A 39 8.78 17.56 3.60
C GLY A 39 7.88 18.39 2.70
N MET A 40 6.63 18.00 2.52
CA MET A 40 5.72 18.73 1.65
C MET A 40 4.31 18.80 2.23
N SER A 41 3.50 19.70 1.69
CA SER A 41 2.11 19.83 2.11
C SER A 41 1.28 18.66 1.57
N ARG A 42 0.10 18.43 2.17
CA ARG A 42 -0.81 17.40 1.69
C ARG A 42 -1.24 17.62 0.24
N VAL A 43 -1.50 18.89 -0.11
CA VAL A 43 -1.91 19.23 -1.48
C VAL A 43 -0.77 18.93 -2.45
N HIS A 44 0.46 19.29 -2.10
CA HIS A 44 1.61 19.04 -2.95
C HIS A 44 1.84 17.52 -3.12
N LEU A 45 1.75 16.77 -2.03
CA LEU A 45 1.88 15.31 -2.09
C LEU A 45 0.81 14.69 -2.97
N TYR A 46 -0.45 15.15 -2.85
CA TYR A 46 -1.54 14.66 -3.68
C TYR A 46 -1.21 14.84 -5.16
N LYS A 47 -0.81 16.05 -5.54
CA LYS A 47 -0.50 16.34 -6.94
C LYS A 47 0.69 15.54 -7.45
N LYS A 48 1.73 15.41 -6.64
CA LYS A 48 2.94 14.68 -7.03
C LYS A 48 2.65 13.18 -7.20
N LEU A 49 2.00 12.56 -6.23
CA LEU A 49 1.72 11.12 -6.32
C LEU A 49 0.78 10.84 -7.48
N LEU A 50 -0.25 11.66 -7.67
CA LEU A 50 -1.16 11.46 -8.77
C LEU A 50 -0.45 11.58 -10.12
N ALA A 51 0.44 12.56 -10.25
CA ALA A 51 1.20 12.77 -11.51
C ALA A 51 2.17 11.61 -11.78
N ILE A 52 2.84 11.10 -10.75
CA ILE A 52 3.87 10.07 -10.95
C ILE A 52 3.27 8.67 -11.04
N THR A 53 2.30 8.36 -10.16
CA THR A 53 1.80 6.99 -9.99
C THR A 53 0.38 6.79 -10.51
N GLY A 54 -0.36 7.85 -10.77
CA GLY A 54 -1.78 7.75 -11.09
C GLY A 54 -2.66 7.47 -9.90
N LYS A 55 -2.10 7.50 -8.68
CA LYS A 55 -2.82 7.17 -7.45
C LYS A 55 -2.80 8.32 -6.47
N THR A 56 -3.90 8.48 -5.72
CA THR A 56 -3.93 9.43 -4.62
C THR A 56 -3.08 8.89 -3.45
N PRO A 57 -2.68 9.75 -2.50
CA PRO A 57 -1.91 9.25 -1.35
C PRO A 57 -2.59 8.13 -0.56
N ILE A 58 -3.91 8.21 -0.37
CA ILE A 58 -4.65 7.15 0.32
C ILE A 58 -4.57 5.84 -0.46
N GLU A 59 -4.77 5.91 -1.77
CA GLU A 59 -4.66 4.73 -2.64
C GLU A 59 -3.24 4.19 -2.66
N PHE A 60 -2.25 5.08 -2.68
CA PHE A 60 -0.84 4.70 -2.69
C PHE A 60 -0.48 3.88 -1.43
N ILE A 61 -0.87 4.38 -0.25
CA ILE A 61 -0.64 3.66 1.00
C ILE A 61 -1.35 2.30 0.97
N ARG A 62 -2.60 2.27 0.52
CA ARG A 62 -3.39 1.04 0.48
C ARG A 62 -2.77 -0.01 -0.43
N ILE A 63 -2.28 0.40 -1.59
CA ILE A 63 -1.65 -0.52 -2.54
C ILE A 63 -0.41 -1.16 -1.93
N ILE A 64 0.42 -0.38 -1.23
CA ILE A 64 1.60 -0.92 -0.56
C ILE A 64 1.20 -1.97 0.48
N ARG A 65 0.15 -1.69 1.27
CA ARG A 65 -0.37 -2.65 2.25
C ARG A 65 -0.83 -3.94 1.58
N LEU A 66 -1.55 -3.82 0.46
CA LEU A 66 -2.07 -4.99 -0.27
C LEU A 66 -0.94 -5.81 -0.91
N GLN A 67 0.09 -5.15 -1.43
CA GLN A 67 1.25 -5.84 -2.00
C GLN A 67 2.01 -6.61 -0.92
N ARG A 68 2.18 -6.02 0.25
CA ARG A 68 2.81 -6.73 1.37
C ARG A 68 1.96 -7.92 1.80
N ALA A 69 0.63 -7.75 1.83
CA ALA A 69 -0.27 -8.86 2.16
C ALA A 69 -0.12 -10.00 1.18
N ALA A 70 -0.02 -9.70 -0.12
CA ALA A 70 0.18 -10.74 -1.13
C ALA A 70 1.48 -11.52 -0.88
N GLN A 71 2.56 -10.82 -0.51
CA GLN A 71 3.82 -11.49 -0.17
C GLN A 71 3.65 -12.42 1.05
N LEU A 72 2.95 -11.94 2.09
CA LEU A 72 2.72 -12.74 3.29
C LEU A 72 1.83 -13.95 3.00
N LEU A 73 0.84 -13.79 2.14
CA LEU A 73 -0.03 -14.89 1.73
C LEU A 73 0.73 -15.98 0.98
N ARG A 74 1.74 -15.61 0.20
CA ARG A 74 2.57 -16.57 -0.52
C ARG A 74 3.49 -17.35 0.41
N GLY A 75 3.97 -16.71 1.45
CA GLY A 75 5.04 -17.27 2.28
C GLY A 75 4.59 -17.89 3.58
N SER A 76 3.29 -17.91 3.90
CA SER A 76 2.88 -18.35 5.22
C SER A 76 1.52 -19.00 5.22
N GLN A 77 1.25 -19.72 6.32
CA GLN A 77 -0.05 -20.35 6.60
C GLN A 77 -0.91 -19.50 7.54
N GLN A 78 -0.53 -18.26 7.77
CA GLN A 78 -1.28 -17.36 8.65
C GLN A 78 -2.70 -17.16 8.15
N ASN A 79 -3.64 -16.96 9.05
CA ASN A 79 -5.01 -16.71 8.61
C ASN A 79 -5.15 -15.29 8.05
N ILE A 80 -6.20 -15.11 7.28
CA ILE A 80 -6.42 -13.87 6.52
C ILE A 80 -6.55 -12.65 7.45
N SER A 81 -7.26 -12.81 8.57
CA SER A 81 -7.43 -11.71 9.52
C SER A 81 -6.11 -11.27 10.14
N GLU A 82 -5.24 -12.21 10.46
CA GLU A 82 -3.92 -11.90 11.00
C GLU A 82 -3.12 -11.08 9.99
N ILE A 83 -3.12 -11.50 8.74
CA ILE A 83 -2.41 -10.78 7.67
C ILE A 83 -2.98 -9.38 7.50
N ALA A 84 -4.33 -9.24 7.52
CA ALA A 84 -4.96 -7.94 7.41
C ALA A 84 -4.45 -6.98 8.49
N TYR A 85 -4.39 -7.42 9.74
CA TYR A 85 -3.89 -6.59 10.83
C TYR A 85 -2.40 -6.30 10.70
N GLN A 86 -1.61 -7.28 10.29
CA GLN A 86 -0.16 -7.10 10.13
C GLN A 86 0.17 -6.03 9.10
N VAL A 87 -0.65 -5.89 8.08
CA VAL A 87 -0.41 -4.87 7.05
C VAL A 87 -1.20 -3.58 7.28
N GLY A 88 -1.79 -3.43 8.48
CA GLY A 88 -2.34 -2.15 8.91
C GLY A 88 -3.82 -1.92 8.62
N PHE A 89 -4.55 -2.93 8.18
CA PHE A 89 -6.01 -2.83 8.11
C PHE A 89 -6.60 -3.08 9.50
N ASN A 90 -7.53 -2.26 9.92
CA ASN A 90 -8.21 -2.46 11.20
C ASN A 90 -9.53 -3.23 11.05
N ASN A 91 -9.90 -3.60 9.83
CA ASN A 91 -11.11 -4.35 9.55
C ASN A 91 -10.85 -5.35 8.41
N PRO A 92 -10.84 -6.66 8.72
CA PRO A 92 -10.58 -7.69 7.69
C PRO A 92 -11.56 -7.68 6.53
N LYS A 93 -12.80 -7.21 6.74
CA LYS A 93 -13.77 -7.12 5.63
C LYS A 93 -13.34 -6.10 4.60
N TYR A 94 -12.85 -4.94 5.04
CA TYR A 94 -12.32 -3.94 4.12
C TYR A 94 -11.08 -4.44 3.41
N PHE A 95 -10.20 -5.12 4.15
CA PHE A 95 -9.01 -5.73 3.57
C PHE A 95 -9.40 -6.67 2.42
N SER A 96 -10.32 -7.61 2.66
CA SER A 96 -10.71 -8.59 1.65
C SER A 96 -11.31 -7.92 0.42
N ARG A 97 -12.12 -6.89 0.62
CA ARG A 97 -12.74 -6.17 -0.49
C ARG A 97 -11.69 -5.45 -1.35
N TYR A 98 -10.78 -4.70 -0.72
CA TYR A 98 -9.74 -3.99 -1.44
C TYR A 98 -8.75 -4.94 -2.10
N PHE A 99 -8.43 -6.06 -1.42
CA PHE A 99 -7.56 -7.08 -2.01
C PHE A 99 -8.17 -7.64 -3.30
N LYS A 100 -9.45 -7.96 -3.26
CA LYS A 100 -10.15 -8.47 -4.45
C LYS A 100 -10.19 -7.43 -5.56
N GLU A 101 -10.41 -6.16 -5.23
CA GLU A 101 -10.39 -5.09 -6.22
C GLU A 101 -9.02 -4.98 -6.89
N GLU A 102 -7.95 -5.12 -6.12
CA GLU A 102 -6.59 -4.97 -6.63
C GLU A 102 -6.13 -6.20 -7.43
N PHE A 103 -6.39 -7.40 -6.93
CA PHE A 103 -5.82 -8.62 -7.48
C PHE A 103 -6.83 -9.52 -8.20
N GLY A 104 -8.10 -9.18 -8.17
CA GLY A 104 -9.14 -9.91 -8.91
C GLY A 104 -9.70 -11.13 -8.19
N ILE A 105 -9.12 -11.54 -7.06
CA ILE A 105 -9.61 -12.66 -6.26
C ILE A 105 -9.53 -12.35 -4.78
N LEU A 106 -10.29 -13.08 -3.97
CA LEU A 106 -10.25 -12.93 -2.52
C LEU A 106 -8.92 -13.42 -1.95
N PRO A 107 -8.49 -12.86 -0.81
CA PRO A 107 -7.23 -13.27 -0.18
C PRO A 107 -7.16 -14.77 0.10
N SER A 108 -8.26 -15.39 0.54
CA SER A 108 -8.30 -16.83 0.82
C SER A 108 -8.07 -17.66 -0.44
N ALA A 109 -8.66 -17.25 -1.56
CA ALA A 109 -8.46 -17.93 -2.83
C ALA A 109 -7.03 -17.75 -3.32
N PHE A 110 -6.47 -16.56 -3.14
CA PHE A 110 -5.08 -16.27 -3.50
C PHE A 110 -4.13 -17.15 -2.69
N GLN A 111 -4.33 -17.24 -1.38
CA GLN A 111 -3.50 -18.06 -0.49
C GLN A 111 -3.57 -19.55 -0.86
N TYR A 112 -4.78 -20.03 -1.14
CA TYR A 112 -4.99 -21.43 -1.54
C TYR A 112 -4.19 -21.76 -2.80
N ARG A 113 -4.23 -20.90 -3.81
CA ARG A 113 -3.49 -21.10 -5.06
C ARG A 113 -1.99 -21.09 -4.84
N GLN A 114 -1.49 -20.19 -3.97
CA GLN A 114 -0.07 -20.08 -3.71
C GLN A 114 0.46 -21.22 -2.84
N GLY A 115 -0.40 -21.88 -2.05
CA GLY A 115 -0.02 -23.00 -1.20
C GLY A 115 0.17 -24.31 -1.93
N ARG A 116 0.03 -24.32 -3.24
CA ARG A 116 0.16 -25.53 -4.04
C ARG A 116 1.52 -25.67 -4.72
#